data_802cee13c0d2ff653f4af843737ca8b7
#
_entry.id   802cee13c0d2ff653f4af843737ca8b7
#
_cell.length_a   1.000
_cell.length_b   1.000
_cell.length_c   1.000
_cell.angle_alpha   90.00
_cell.angle_beta   90.00
_cell.angle_gamma   90.00
#
_symmetry.space_group_name_H-M   'P 1'
#
loop_
_entity.id
_entity.type
_entity.pdbx_description
1 polymer ?
#
loop_
_entity_poly.entity_id
_entity_poly.type
_entity_poly.pdbx_seq_one_letter_code
_entity_poly.pdbx_strand_id
1 'polypeptide(L)'
;MNVYGVIGWKNAGKTGLMVRLVAEITGRGYSVSTMKHAHHAFDVDQAGKDSFRHRQAGAREVLLASRARWALMHELGAREEPAAPELLAKLAPADLVLVEGYKRDSHPKIEVFRDTPGRELIAPDDPSVRAIATDALDKVEAAATGLPVFHLDDTAAIADFILREVGLVRDMPAPAPVAKPLRDDCFALPEGVEWTPVDTALDRLRAALAPVTGTEEVATADSLGRVLARDHHALRSNPPGANSAVDGYGFAHASLPATGDVLLELVEGRAAAGSPLAHAVPPGKAVRILTGALLPEGVDTVVMQEDVTLEGGAVRFGRGIRPGANARAAGEDVEAGALALPAGHVMRPGDIALLTGLGLARVEVRTRLSVGVLSTGDEIVEPGATLAPSATYDANRPMLLALAETWGHAPVDLGHVEDDREAIRRRLNEAAATCDVIVTSGGASAGDEDHVSALLSEEGNLSTWRIALKPGRPLVLAMWQGVPVFGLPGNPVAAFVTALIFARPALAKLSGAGWVTPTGFTLPAAFSKSKKPGRREYLRARLTPEGTVEVFASEGSGRISGLAWSGGLVELDEPARDIAPGDPVRYLPYSGFGL
;
A
#
# COMPACT_ATOMS: atom_id res chain seq x y z
N MET A 1 42.53 5.31 19.96
CA MET A 1 41.34 4.65 19.40
C MET A 1 41.09 3.36 20.15
N ASN A 2 39.89 3.15 20.61
CA ASN A 2 39.53 1.89 21.25
C ASN A 2 39.29 0.84 20.15
N VAL A 3 39.77 -0.39 20.37
CA VAL A 3 39.68 -1.48 19.41
C VAL A 3 38.97 -2.66 20.05
N TYR A 4 37.97 -3.23 19.38
CA TYR A 4 37.24 -4.41 19.83
C TYR A 4 37.00 -5.39 18.70
N GLY A 5 37.30 -6.67 18.91
CA GLY A 5 37.21 -7.70 17.89
C GLY A 5 35.87 -8.46 17.90
N VAL A 6 35.40 -8.90 16.73
CA VAL A 6 34.30 -9.86 16.54
C VAL A 6 34.87 -11.07 15.82
N ILE A 7 35.03 -12.17 16.53
CA ILE A 7 35.63 -13.40 16.01
C ILE A 7 34.62 -14.55 15.97
N GLY A 8 35.01 -15.68 15.45
CA GLY A 8 34.21 -16.91 15.35
C GLY A 8 34.53 -17.69 14.08
N TRP A 9 33.98 -18.88 13.96
CA TRP A 9 34.17 -19.74 12.79
C TRP A 9 33.51 -19.17 11.52
N LYS A 10 33.88 -19.71 10.37
CA LYS A 10 33.23 -19.35 9.08
C LYS A 10 31.71 -19.65 9.18
N ASN A 11 30.89 -18.71 8.74
CA ASN A 11 29.41 -18.76 8.78
C ASN A 11 28.77 -18.72 10.18
N ALA A 12 29.50 -18.35 11.23
CA ALA A 12 28.95 -18.20 12.58
C ALA A 12 28.01 -16.98 12.76
N GLY A 13 27.91 -16.07 11.78
CA GLY A 13 27.04 -14.89 11.87
C GLY A 13 27.78 -13.57 12.20
N LYS A 14 29.12 -13.57 12.20
CA LYS A 14 29.94 -12.39 12.50
C LYS A 14 29.56 -11.13 11.73
N THR A 15 29.46 -11.24 10.42
CA THR A 15 29.16 -10.07 9.55
C THR A 15 27.79 -9.49 9.87
N GLY A 16 26.80 -10.34 10.16
CA GLY A 16 25.45 -9.88 10.58
C GLY A 16 25.50 -9.13 11.91
N LEU A 17 26.25 -9.65 12.89
CA LEU A 17 26.43 -8.97 14.17
C LEU A 17 27.21 -7.66 13.99
N MET A 18 28.28 -7.63 13.18
CA MET A 18 29.03 -6.41 12.87
C MET A 18 28.14 -5.28 12.34
N VAL A 19 27.29 -5.59 11.36
CA VAL A 19 26.36 -4.59 10.77
C VAL A 19 25.42 -4.02 11.83
N ARG A 20 24.85 -4.88 12.68
CA ARG A 20 23.95 -4.44 13.75
C ARG A 20 24.69 -3.62 14.82
N LEU A 21 25.89 -4.03 15.22
CA LEU A 21 26.71 -3.28 16.20
C LEU A 21 27.11 -1.91 15.67
N VAL A 22 27.52 -1.81 14.41
CA VAL A 22 27.82 -0.50 13.80
C VAL A 22 26.60 0.40 13.85
N ALA A 23 25.42 -0.09 13.42
CA ALA A 23 24.20 0.69 13.45
C ALA A 23 23.80 1.11 14.86
N GLU A 24 23.87 0.20 15.83
CA GLU A 24 23.52 0.44 17.23
C GLU A 24 24.45 1.47 17.87
N ILE A 25 25.76 1.29 17.75
CA ILE A 25 26.77 2.14 18.41
C ILE A 25 26.82 3.54 17.76
N THR A 26 26.65 3.63 16.42
CA THR A 26 26.53 4.94 15.75
C THR A 26 25.22 5.62 16.09
N GLY A 27 24.12 4.89 16.23
CA GLY A 27 22.83 5.41 16.70
C GLY A 27 22.90 6.00 18.11
N ARG A 28 23.86 5.55 18.94
CA ARG A 28 24.14 6.10 20.28
C ARG A 28 25.08 7.33 20.26
N GLY A 29 25.49 7.78 19.09
CA GLY A 29 26.30 9.00 18.89
C GLY A 29 27.79 8.79 18.90
N TYR A 30 28.30 7.54 18.92
CA TYR A 30 29.75 7.25 18.81
C TYR A 30 30.17 7.11 17.34
N SER A 31 31.37 7.59 17.03
CA SER A 31 31.99 7.35 15.73
C SER A 31 32.62 5.95 15.69
N VAL A 32 32.22 5.16 14.67
CA VAL A 32 32.70 3.78 14.51
C VAL A 32 33.40 3.61 13.17
N SER A 33 34.63 3.07 13.21
CA SER A 33 35.34 2.55 12.05
C SER A 33 35.36 1.03 12.08
N THR A 34 35.48 0.40 10.91
CA THR A 34 35.54 -1.06 10.83
C THR A 34 36.78 -1.52 10.09
N MET A 35 37.35 -2.65 10.53
CA MET A 35 38.46 -3.33 9.85
C MET A 35 38.08 -4.80 9.66
N LYS A 36 38.32 -5.36 8.47
CA LYS A 36 38.01 -6.77 8.16
C LYS A 36 39.22 -7.45 7.55
N HIS A 37 39.57 -8.63 8.09
CA HIS A 37 40.56 -9.51 7.47
C HIS A 37 39.93 -10.40 6.41
N ALA A 38 40.44 -10.33 5.19
CA ALA A 38 40.01 -11.17 4.08
C ALA A 38 40.99 -12.28 3.82
N HIS A 39 40.57 -13.55 3.89
CA HIS A 39 41.44 -14.73 3.68
C HIS A 39 41.75 -15.04 2.20
N HIS A 40 41.13 -14.30 1.28
CA HIS A 40 41.33 -14.43 -0.17
C HIS A 40 41.56 -13.05 -0.77
N ALA A 41 42.19 -13.02 -1.95
CA ALA A 41 42.30 -11.79 -2.72
C ALA A 41 40.92 -11.13 -2.87
N PHE A 42 40.83 -9.88 -2.45
CA PHE A 42 39.62 -9.07 -2.61
C PHE A 42 39.90 -7.93 -3.58
N ASP A 43 38.92 -7.55 -4.34
CA ASP A 43 38.99 -6.39 -5.22
C ASP A 43 37.82 -5.45 -4.90
N VAL A 44 38.15 -4.19 -4.62
CA VAL A 44 37.16 -3.10 -4.43
C VAL A 44 36.97 -2.32 -5.72
N ASP A 45 37.76 -2.64 -6.74
CA ASP A 45 37.79 -1.98 -8.03
C ASP A 45 36.96 -2.75 -9.06
N GLN A 46 36.47 -2.05 -10.06
CA GLN A 46 35.77 -2.69 -11.18
C GLN A 46 36.71 -2.90 -12.35
N ALA A 47 36.81 -4.14 -12.82
CA ALA A 47 37.63 -4.48 -13.97
C ALA A 47 37.29 -3.58 -15.18
N GLY A 48 38.35 -3.00 -15.78
CA GLY A 48 38.23 -2.12 -16.96
C GLY A 48 38.00 -0.63 -16.66
N LYS A 49 37.80 -0.22 -15.40
CA LYS A 49 37.76 1.19 -14.98
C LYS A 49 39.16 1.78 -14.85
N ASP A 50 39.28 3.10 -14.84
CA ASP A 50 40.57 3.80 -14.86
C ASP A 50 41.44 3.46 -13.65
N SER A 51 40.89 3.40 -12.45
CA SER A 51 41.56 2.99 -11.24
C SER A 51 42.16 1.58 -11.34
N PHE A 52 41.37 0.63 -11.88
CA PHE A 52 41.85 -0.73 -12.15
C PHE A 52 43.04 -0.75 -13.13
N ARG A 53 42.96 0.06 -14.22
CA ARG A 53 44.04 0.19 -15.19
C ARG A 53 45.31 0.80 -14.59
N HIS A 54 45.19 1.80 -13.70
CA HIS A 54 46.31 2.39 -13.00
C HIS A 54 47.05 1.35 -12.11
N ARG A 55 46.29 0.51 -11.37
CA ARG A 55 46.90 -0.58 -10.58
C ARG A 55 47.57 -1.60 -11.47
N GLN A 56 46.95 -2.05 -12.53
CA GLN A 56 47.53 -3.00 -13.49
C GLN A 56 48.78 -2.45 -14.18
N ALA A 57 48.85 -1.13 -14.37
CA ALA A 57 50.04 -0.47 -14.92
C ALA A 57 51.22 -0.35 -13.93
N GLY A 58 51.01 -0.80 -12.66
CA GLY A 58 52.06 -0.82 -11.64
C GLY A 58 52.00 0.32 -10.63
N ALA A 59 50.90 1.06 -10.53
CA ALA A 59 50.74 2.07 -9.49
C ALA A 59 50.71 1.40 -8.13
N ARG A 60 51.59 1.86 -7.22
CA ARG A 60 51.71 1.37 -5.83
C ARG A 60 50.48 1.74 -4.97
N GLU A 61 49.92 2.91 -5.23
CA GLU A 61 48.72 3.41 -4.56
C GLU A 61 47.80 4.08 -5.59
N VAL A 62 46.50 3.87 -5.43
CA VAL A 62 45.49 4.55 -6.20
C VAL A 62 44.47 5.16 -5.26
N LEU A 63 44.35 6.49 -5.28
CA LEU A 63 43.38 7.24 -4.52
C LEU A 63 42.23 7.64 -5.41
N LEU A 64 41.02 7.17 -5.11
CA LEU A 64 39.76 7.56 -5.72
C LEU A 64 39.04 8.55 -4.83
N ALA A 65 38.68 9.71 -5.33
CA ALA A 65 37.96 10.72 -4.57
C ALA A 65 36.71 11.20 -5.31
N SER A 66 35.64 11.43 -4.56
CA SER A 66 34.39 12.05 -5.02
C SER A 66 33.90 13.06 -3.98
N ARG A 67 32.79 13.74 -4.27
CA ARG A 67 32.18 14.67 -3.29
C ARG A 67 31.66 13.97 -2.02
N ALA A 68 31.40 12.66 -2.08
CA ALA A 68 30.74 11.91 -1.00
C ALA A 68 31.69 10.96 -0.26
N ARG A 69 32.77 10.48 -0.92
CA ARG A 69 33.68 9.49 -0.35
C ARG A 69 35.02 9.46 -1.10
N TRP A 70 36.03 8.94 -0.45
CA TRP A 70 37.32 8.59 -1.06
C TRP A 70 37.74 7.20 -0.61
N ALA A 71 38.59 6.55 -1.41
CA ALA A 71 39.22 5.26 -1.08
C ALA A 71 40.67 5.26 -1.55
N LEU A 72 41.55 4.73 -0.72
CA LEU A 72 42.96 4.50 -1.05
C LEU A 72 43.21 2.99 -1.14
N MET A 73 43.64 2.53 -2.29
CA MET A 73 44.09 1.16 -2.53
C MET A 73 45.60 1.14 -2.54
N HIS A 74 46.19 0.25 -1.70
CA HIS A 74 47.63 0.08 -1.59
C HIS A 74 48.01 -1.33 -2.02
N GLU A 75 48.83 -1.45 -3.05
CA GLU A 75 49.32 -2.73 -3.55
C GLU A 75 50.56 -3.19 -2.76
N LEU A 76 50.47 -4.34 -2.11
CA LEU A 76 51.58 -4.89 -1.33
C LEU A 76 52.71 -5.45 -2.20
N GLY A 77 52.39 -5.94 -3.39
CA GLY A 77 53.34 -6.62 -4.27
C GLY A 77 53.91 -7.87 -3.60
N ALA A 78 55.25 -7.95 -3.49
CA ALA A 78 55.93 -9.05 -2.83
C ALA A 78 56.19 -8.82 -1.33
N ARG A 79 55.65 -7.76 -0.71
CA ARG A 79 55.82 -7.46 0.70
C ARG A 79 54.86 -8.29 1.56
N GLU A 80 55.25 -8.54 2.79
CA GLU A 80 54.38 -9.19 3.78
C GLU A 80 53.15 -8.35 4.09
N GLU A 81 52.08 -9.01 4.53
CA GLU A 81 50.86 -8.37 4.98
C GLU A 81 51.16 -7.49 6.21
N PRO A 82 50.74 -6.21 6.23
CA PRO A 82 50.96 -5.35 7.40
C PRO A 82 50.25 -5.88 8.63
N ALA A 83 50.88 -5.75 9.80
CA ALA A 83 50.28 -6.13 11.07
C ALA A 83 49.05 -5.25 11.40
N ALA A 84 48.07 -5.79 12.15
CA ALA A 84 46.86 -5.08 12.51
C ALA A 84 47.10 -3.67 13.10
N PRO A 85 48.10 -3.43 13.98
CA PRO A 85 48.38 -2.09 14.46
C PRO A 85 48.80 -1.08 13.37
N GLU A 86 49.49 -1.55 12.33
CA GLU A 86 49.88 -0.70 11.19
C GLU A 86 48.70 -0.30 10.34
N LEU A 87 47.74 -1.21 10.15
CA LEU A 87 46.50 -0.95 9.44
C LEU A 87 45.55 -0.04 10.24
N LEU A 88 45.46 -0.26 11.54
CA LEU A 88 44.67 0.59 12.45
C LEU A 88 45.19 2.03 12.45
N ALA A 89 46.50 2.24 12.35
CA ALA A 89 47.12 3.58 12.27
C ALA A 89 46.76 4.33 10.96
N LYS A 90 46.21 3.64 9.94
CA LYS A 90 45.77 4.25 8.69
C LYS A 90 44.33 4.80 8.78
N LEU A 91 43.57 4.40 9.79
CA LEU A 91 42.19 4.86 9.98
C LEU A 91 42.18 6.27 10.58
N ALA A 92 41.21 7.08 10.16
CA ALA A 92 40.93 8.35 10.82
C ALA A 92 40.51 8.11 12.28
N PRO A 93 40.79 9.04 13.22
CA PRO A 93 40.35 8.93 14.60
C PRO A 93 38.85 8.66 14.71
N ALA A 94 38.48 7.62 15.43
CA ALA A 94 37.12 7.26 15.79
C ALA A 94 37.08 6.84 17.27
N ASP A 95 35.88 6.90 17.87
CA ASP A 95 35.69 6.48 19.27
C ASP A 95 35.96 4.99 19.43
N LEU A 96 35.53 4.18 18.44
CA LEU A 96 35.67 2.73 18.43
C LEU A 96 36.04 2.21 17.04
N VAL A 97 36.96 1.23 16.99
CA VAL A 97 37.20 0.42 15.80
C VAL A 97 36.75 -1.01 16.06
N LEU A 98 35.76 -1.46 15.29
CA LEU A 98 35.29 -2.84 15.30
C LEU A 98 36.08 -3.66 14.27
N VAL A 99 36.68 -4.77 14.71
CA VAL A 99 37.55 -5.61 13.88
C VAL A 99 36.92 -6.97 13.65
N GLU A 100 36.58 -7.29 12.38
CA GLU A 100 36.08 -8.63 12.00
C GLU A 100 37.28 -9.54 11.63
N GLY A 101 37.43 -10.63 12.35
CA GLY A 101 38.57 -11.55 12.15
C GLY A 101 39.74 -11.28 13.10
N TYR A 102 40.96 -11.40 12.61
CA TYR A 102 42.19 -11.21 13.44
C TYR A 102 42.16 -12.01 14.75
N LYS A 103 41.84 -13.30 14.67
CA LYS A 103 41.64 -14.18 15.83
C LYS A 103 42.86 -14.29 16.75
N ARG A 104 44.07 -14.11 16.20
CA ARG A 104 45.35 -14.27 16.92
C ARG A 104 45.88 -12.98 17.56
N ASP A 105 45.21 -11.85 17.30
CA ASP A 105 45.64 -10.57 17.88
C ASP A 105 45.16 -10.44 19.34
N SER A 106 45.86 -9.61 20.12
CA SER A 106 45.66 -9.51 21.57
C SER A 106 44.57 -8.52 22.02
N HIS A 107 43.91 -7.82 21.10
CA HIS A 107 42.83 -6.89 21.47
C HIS A 107 41.61 -7.63 22.03
N PRO A 108 40.84 -7.00 22.95
CA PRO A 108 39.62 -7.61 23.48
C PRO A 108 38.61 -7.92 22.38
N LYS A 109 37.91 -9.05 22.51
CA LYS A 109 36.99 -9.50 21.46
C LYS A 109 35.83 -10.31 22.02
N ILE A 110 34.76 -10.37 21.23
CA ILE A 110 33.62 -11.26 21.46
C ILE A 110 33.67 -12.40 20.45
N GLU A 111 33.40 -13.62 20.90
CA GLU A 111 33.26 -14.77 20.04
C GLU A 111 31.80 -14.94 19.61
N VAL A 112 31.58 -15.03 18.30
CA VAL A 112 30.28 -15.43 17.73
C VAL A 112 30.31 -16.95 17.51
N PHE A 113 29.48 -17.66 18.26
CA PHE A 113 29.36 -19.10 18.20
C PHE A 113 27.97 -19.56 17.76
N ARG A 114 27.92 -20.52 16.86
CA ARG A 114 26.73 -21.29 16.50
C ARG A 114 27.03 -22.77 16.63
N ASP A 115 26.08 -23.52 17.19
CA ASP A 115 26.23 -24.96 17.31
C ASP A 115 26.23 -25.63 15.93
N THR A 116 27.43 -25.91 15.46
CA THR A 116 27.68 -26.58 14.19
C THR A 116 28.57 -27.80 14.45
N PRO A 117 28.26 -29.00 13.92
CA PRO A 117 29.09 -30.19 14.14
C PRO A 117 30.55 -29.96 13.79
N GLY A 118 31.46 -30.37 14.71
CA GLY A 118 32.90 -30.24 14.55
C GLY A 118 33.45 -28.84 14.78
N ARG A 119 32.70 -27.93 15.41
CA ARG A 119 33.16 -26.61 15.83
C ARG A 119 33.14 -26.52 17.36
N GLU A 120 34.25 -26.15 17.93
CA GLU A 120 34.42 -25.89 19.36
C GLU A 120 34.54 -24.41 19.62
N LEU A 121 34.30 -23.99 20.88
CA LEU A 121 34.52 -22.61 21.31
C LEU A 121 36.00 -22.25 21.22
N ILE A 122 36.27 -21.01 20.82
CA ILE A 122 37.62 -20.43 20.79
C ILE A 122 37.99 -19.84 22.18
N ALA A 123 36.98 -19.33 22.87
CA ALA A 123 37.11 -18.66 24.16
C ALA A 123 37.94 -19.40 25.22
N PRO A 124 37.88 -20.74 25.39
CA PRO A 124 38.68 -21.45 26.36
C PRO A 124 40.22 -21.33 26.15
N ASP A 125 40.64 -21.19 24.88
CA ASP A 125 42.03 -21.16 24.47
C ASP A 125 42.57 -19.75 24.19
N ASP A 126 41.70 -18.73 24.25
CA ASP A 126 42.07 -17.34 23.95
C ASP A 126 41.61 -16.38 25.06
N PRO A 127 42.52 -15.95 25.94
CA PRO A 127 42.19 -15.05 27.05
C PRO A 127 41.82 -13.63 26.63
N SER A 128 41.96 -13.28 25.36
CA SER A 128 41.51 -12.00 24.83
C SER A 128 40.02 -12.01 24.46
N VAL A 129 39.35 -13.18 24.43
CA VAL A 129 37.90 -13.29 24.33
C VAL A 129 37.28 -12.89 25.67
N ARG A 130 36.42 -11.89 25.66
CA ARG A 130 35.80 -11.28 26.85
C ARG A 130 34.33 -11.63 27.00
N ALA A 131 33.70 -12.11 25.93
CA ALA A 131 32.30 -12.53 25.94
C ALA A 131 31.99 -13.47 24.77
N ILE A 132 30.84 -14.14 24.82
CA ILE A 132 30.35 -15.03 23.77
C ILE A 132 28.96 -14.58 23.35
N ALA A 133 28.71 -14.48 22.03
CA ALA A 133 27.39 -14.25 21.45
C ALA A 133 26.95 -15.52 20.71
N THR A 134 25.79 -16.08 21.07
CA THR A 134 25.33 -17.39 20.55
C THR A 134 23.83 -17.48 20.43
N ASP A 135 23.34 -18.36 19.55
CA ASP A 135 21.95 -18.82 19.48
C ASP A 135 21.72 -20.15 20.21
N ALA A 136 22.77 -20.70 20.85
CA ALA A 136 22.76 -21.96 21.59
C ALA A 136 23.22 -21.74 23.05
N LEU A 137 22.47 -20.95 23.82
CA LEU A 137 22.84 -20.51 25.18
C LEU A 137 23.12 -21.68 26.12
N ASP A 138 22.23 -22.66 26.21
CA ASP A 138 22.33 -23.82 27.10
C ASP A 138 23.65 -24.59 26.91
N LYS A 139 24.13 -24.70 25.67
CA LYS A 139 25.35 -25.41 25.31
C LYS A 139 26.60 -24.66 25.74
N VAL A 140 26.59 -23.34 25.59
CA VAL A 140 27.71 -22.46 25.96
C VAL A 140 27.78 -22.32 27.47
N GLU A 141 26.68 -22.19 28.16
CA GLU A 141 26.61 -22.18 29.62
C GLU A 141 27.11 -23.51 30.22
N ALA A 142 26.75 -24.65 29.60
CA ALA A 142 27.23 -25.98 30.00
C ALA A 142 28.74 -26.14 29.84
N ALA A 143 29.40 -25.37 28.95
CA ALA A 143 30.85 -25.37 28.78
C ALA A 143 31.59 -24.61 29.87
N ALA A 144 30.90 -23.96 30.81
CA ALA A 144 31.39 -23.30 32.01
C ALA A 144 32.63 -22.37 31.78
N THR A 145 32.60 -21.55 30.73
CA THR A 145 33.69 -20.65 30.37
C THR A 145 33.92 -19.52 31.39
N GLY A 146 32.91 -19.24 32.23
CA GLY A 146 32.94 -18.12 33.18
C GLY A 146 32.86 -16.72 32.53
N LEU A 147 32.71 -16.65 31.22
CA LEU A 147 32.54 -15.40 30.46
C LEU A 147 31.07 -15.01 30.33
N PRO A 148 30.76 -13.71 30.20
CA PRO A 148 29.43 -13.25 29.85
C PRO A 148 28.96 -13.86 28.53
N VAL A 149 27.72 -14.39 28.51
CA VAL A 149 27.08 -15.00 27.35
C VAL A 149 25.86 -14.18 26.97
N PHE A 150 25.74 -13.84 25.70
CA PHE A 150 24.62 -13.06 25.15
C PHE A 150 23.92 -13.85 24.07
N HIS A 151 22.62 -13.66 23.94
CA HIS A 151 21.91 -14.12 22.74
C HIS A 151 22.44 -13.35 21.51
N LEU A 152 22.71 -14.03 20.42
CA LEU A 152 23.33 -13.45 19.21
C LEU A 152 22.53 -12.26 18.63
N ASP A 153 21.21 -12.22 18.85
CA ASP A 153 20.34 -11.15 18.38
C ASP A 153 20.14 -10.01 19.38
N ASP A 154 20.63 -10.16 20.62
CA ASP A 154 20.60 -9.08 21.61
C ASP A 154 21.73 -8.07 21.38
N THR A 155 21.60 -7.34 20.28
CA THR A 155 22.59 -6.37 19.83
C THR A 155 22.80 -5.24 20.85
N ALA A 156 21.76 -4.83 21.56
CA ALA A 156 21.82 -3.74 22.52
C ALA A 156 22.69 -4.13 23.74
N ALA A 157 22.46 -5.31 24.32
CA ALA A 157 23.24 -5.81 25.44
C ALA A 157 24.73 -6.07 25.05
N ILE A 158 24.97 -6.58 23.85
CA ILE A 158 26.31 -6.77 23.31
C ILE A 158 27.02 -5.42 23.11
N ALA A 159 26.35 -4.42 22.57
CA ALA A 159 26.90 -3.07 22.42
C ALA A 159 27.21 -2.42 23.76
N ASP A 160 26.33 -2.56 24.76
CA ASP A 160 26.55 -2.08 26.14
C ASP A 160 27.79 -2.71 26.74
N PHE A 161 27.96 -4.00 26.58
CA PHE A 161 29.13 -4.72 27.08
C PHE A 161 30.42 -4.22 26.41
N ILE A 162 30.42 -4.11 25.07
CA ILE A 162 31.60 -3.63 24.32
C ILE A 162 31.99 -2.21 24.75
N LEU A 163 31.02 -1.30 24.83
CA LEU A 163 31.26 0.09 25.19
C LEU A 163 31.81 0.24 26.63
N ARG A 164 31.37 -0.61 27.56
CA ARG A 164 31.94 -0.67 28.93
C ARG A 164 33.38 -1.23 28.91
N GLU A 165 33.64 -2.33 28.24
CA GLU A 165 34.95 -2.95 28.13
C GLU A 165 36.00 -1.99 27.57
N VAL A 166 35.61 -1.13 26.60
CA VAL A 166 36.54 -0.14 26.03
C VAL A 166 36.54 1.22 26.76
N GLY A 167 35.81 1.35 27.87
CA GLY A 167 35.79 2.55 28.71
C GLY A 167 35.08 3.76 28.10
N LEU A 168 34.25 3.56 27.10
CA LEU A 168 33.41 4.61 26.50
C LEU A 168 32.15 4.89 27.35
N VAL A 169 31.67 3.90 28.10
CA VAL A 169 30.65 4.09 29.15
C VAL A 169 31.38 4.01 30.49
N ARG A 170 31.49 5.12 31.21
CA ARG A 170 31.95 5.10 32.60
C ARG A 170 30.84 4.55 33.47
N ASP A 171 31.16 3.66 34.44
CA ASP A 171 30.26 3.31 35.54
C ASP A 171 30.00 4.58 36.36
N MET A 172 29.05 5.36 35.97
CA MET A 172 28.43 6.32 36.88
C MET A 172 27.49 5.51 37.78
N PRO A 173 27.48 5.77 39.12
CA PRO A 173 26.43 5.24 39.97
C PRO A 173 25.11 5.63 39.32
N ALA A 174 24.20 4.67 39.19
CA ALA A 174 22.92 4.88 38.52
C ALA A 174 22.33 6.21 39.03
N PRO A 175 22.12 7.22 38.19
CA PRO A 175 21.50 8.45 38.64
C PRO A 175 20.15 8.04 39.23
N ALA A 176 19.84 8.59 40.42
CA ALA A 176 18.51 8.48 40.98
C ALA A 176 17.51 8.76 39.86
N PRO A 177 16.43 7.98 39.71
CA PRO A 177 15.53 8.11 38.57
C PRO A 177 15.11 9.57 38.44
N VAL A 178 15.72 10.27 37.49
CA VAL A 178 15.32 11.63 37.14
C VAL A 178 13.90 11.47 36.62
N ALA A 179 12.94 12.10 37.30
CA ALA A 179 11.57 12.13 36.83
C ALA A 179 11.61 12.58 35.37
N LYS A 180 11.10 11.73 34.46
CA LYS A 180 11.06 12.07 33.04
C LYS A 180 10.34 13.40 32.90
N PRO A 181 10.87 14.38 32.15
CA PRO A 181 10.17 15.64 31.95
C PRO A 181 8.75 15.33 31.45
N LEU A 182 7.75 15.94 32.10
CA LEU A 182 6.36 15.81 31.70
C LEU A 182 6.24 16.23 30.25
N ARG A 183 5.64 15.37 29.44
CA ARG A 183 5.38 15.67 28.04
C ARG A 183 3.98 16.27 27.95
N ASP A 184 3.88 17.56 27.68
CA ASP A 184 2.61 18.23 27.39
C ASP A 184 2.04 17.86 26.00
N ASP A 185 2.72 17.00 25.25
CA ASP A 185 2.33 16.54 23.93
C ASP A 185 1.79 15.11 23.98
N CYS A 186 0.47 14.97 24.14
CA CYS A 186 -0.20 13.65 24.09
C CYS A 186 -0.07 12.95 22.72
N PHE A 187 0.43 13.64 21.69
CA PHE A 187 0.71 13.09 20.37
C PHE A 187 2.18 12.72 20.17
N ALA A 188 3.07 12.95 21.14
CA ALA A 188 4.46 12.53 21.03
C ALA A 188 4.58 11.01 20.87
N LEU A 189 5.51 10.57 20.00
CA LEU A 189 5.83 9.15 19.89
C LEU A 189 6.57 8.68 21.14
N PRO A 190 6.16 7.56 21.79
CA PRO A 190 6.94 6.94 22.85
C PRO A 190 8.33 6.53 22.36
N GLU A 191 9.37 6.79 23.14
CA GLU A 191 10.73 6.34 22.84
C GLU A 191 10.84 4.81 23.00
N GLY A 192 11.64 4.17 22.15
CA GLY A 192 11.87 2.72 22.19
C GLY A 192 10.76 1.87 21.58
N VAL A 193 9.78 2.48 20.93
CA VAL A 193 8.69 1.78 20.21
C VAL A 193 8.99 1.80 18.72
N GLU A 194 9.09 0.63 18.11
CA GLU A 194 9.19 0.51 16.65
C GLU A 194 7.83 0.83 16.00
N TRP A 195 7.82 1.82 15.13
CA TRP A 195 6.64 2.26 14.40
C TRP A 195 6.69 1.78 12.96
N THR A 196 5.65 1.06 12.52
CA THR A 196 5.54 0.61 11.14
C THR A 196 5.07 1.78 10.26
N PRO A 197 5.80 2.14 9.19
CA PRO A 197 5.33 3.13 8.21
C PRO A 197 4.00 2.72 7.59
N VAL A 198 3.16 3.71 7.24
CA VAL A 198 1.81 3.47 6.69
C VAL A 198 1.86 2.60 5.44
N ASP A 199 2.74 2.91 4.49
CA ASP A 199 2.84 2.14 3.23
C ASP A 199 3.27 0.69 3.49
N THR A 200 4.24 0.48 4.39
CA THR A 200 4.69 -0.87 4.77
C THR A 200 3.54 -1.68 5.39
N ALA A 201 2.70 -1.05 6.22
CA ALA A 201 1.54 -1.70 6.82
C ALA A 201 0.48 -2.05 5.76
N LEU A 202 0.21 -1.14 4.81
CA LEU A 202 -0.71 -1.36 3.70
C LEU A 202 -0.22 -2.47 2.76
N ASP A 203 1.06 -2.52 2.44
CA ASP A 203 1.65 -3.56 1.59
C ASP A 203 1.57 -4.94 2.25
N ARG A 204 1.88 -5.04 3.55
CA ARG A 204 1.71 -6.29 4.31
C ARG A 204 0.25 -6.74 4.32
N LEU A 205 -0.67 -5.83 4.58
CA LEU A 205 -2.11 -6.12 4.56
C LEU A 205 -2.57 -6.57 3.18
N ARG A 206 -2.13 -5.87 2.13
CA ARG A 206 -2.39 -6.25 0.74
C ARG A 206 -1.89 -7.64 0.39
N ALA A 207 -0.71 -8.03 0.87
CA ALA A 207 -0.13 -9.34 0.62
C ALA A 207 -0.84 -10.46 1.38
N ALA A 208 -1.30 -10.19 2.61
CA ALA A 208 -1.89 -11.20 3.49
C ALA A 208 -3.35 -11.55 3.14
N LEU A 209 -4.11 -10.64 2.49
CA LEU A 209 -5.52 -10.84 2.24
C LEU A 209 -5.80 -11.45 0.87
N ALA A 210 -6.85 -12.27 0.79
CA ALA A 210 -7.40 -12.85 -0.43
C ALA A 210 -8.94 -12.74 -0.39
N PRO A 211 -9.65 -12.78 -1.54
CA PRO A 211 -11.11 -12.81 -1.57
C PRO A 211 -11.67 -13.98 -0.76
N VAL A 212 -12.68 -13.70 0.09
CA VAL A 212 -13.33 -14.71 0.95
C VAL A 212 -14.79 -14.95 0.56
N THR A 213 -15.38 -14.09 -0.28
CA THR A 213 -16.78 -14.16 -0.69
C THR A 213 -17.02 -15.24 -1.73
N GLY A 214 -18.18 -15.91 -1.66
CA GLY A 214 -18.70 -16.80 -2.69
C GLY A 214 -19.15 -16.05 -3.96
N THR A 215 -19.87 -16.75 -4.83
CA THR A 215 -20.44 -16.19 -6.06
C THR A 215 -21.93 -16.46 -6.15
N GLU A 216 -22.64 -15.58 -6.86
CA GLU A 216 -24.06 -15.73 -7.18
C GLU A 216 -24.37 -15.10 -8.54
N GLU A 217 -25.45 -15.54 -9.17
CA GLU A 217 -25.88 -14.99 -10.44
C GLU A 217 -27.05 -14.02 -10.24
N VAL A 218 -26.90 -12.79 -10.71
CA VAL A 218 -27.93 -11.75 -10.62
C VAL A 218 -28.33 -11.24 -12.00
N ALA A 219 -29.51 -10.62 -12.12
CA ALA A 219 -29.82 -9.89 -13.34
C ALA A 219 -28.82 -8.72 -13.53
N THR A 220 -28.42 -8.45 -14.77
CA THR A 220 -27.49 -7.36 -15.07
C THR A 220 -28.01 -6.02 -14.55
N ALA A 221 -29.35 -5.80 -14.64
CA ALA A 221 -29.98 -4.60 -14.12
C ALA A 221 -29.85 -4.41 -12.60
N ASP A 222 -29.73 -5.51 -11.84
CA ASP A 222 -29.64 -5.52 -10.38
C ASP A 222 -28.17 -5.59 -9.87
N SER A 223 -27.21 -5.47 -10.78
CA SER A 223 -25.77 -5.65 -10.46
C SER A 223 -25.06 -4.38 -9.98
N LEU A 224 -25.74 -3.24 -9.84
CA LEU A 224 -25.13 -1.99 -9.38
C LEU A 224 -24.38 -2.17 -8.07
N GLY A 225 -23.09 -1.74 -8.04
CA GLY A 225 -22.21 -1.85 -6.87
C GLY A 225 -21.74 -3.27 -6.54
N ARG A 226 -22.15 -4.28 -7.34
CA ARG A 226 -21.66 -5.66 -7.18
C ARG A 226 -20.30 -5.83 -7.84
N VAL A 227 -19.53 -6.77 -7.35
CA VAL A 227 -18.20 -7.12 -7.89
C VAL A 227 -18.34 -8.30 -8.84
N LEU A 228 -17.90 -8.18 -10.09
CA LEU A 228 -17.90 -9.29 -11.04
C LEU A 228 -17.00 -10.43 -10.57
N ALA A 229 -17.53 -11.65 -10.58
CA ALA A 229 -16.78 -12.84 -10.12
C ALA A 229 -15.89 -13.43 -11.21
N ARG A 230 -16.17 -13.17 -12.47
CA ARG A 230 -15.42 -13.63 -13.65
C ARG A 230 -15.42 -12.59 -14.76
N ASP A 231 -14.60 -12.84 -15.77
CA ASP A 231 -14.59 -12.07 -17.00
C ASP A 231 -15.91 -12.25 -17.77
N HIS A 232 -16.45 -11.16 -18.27
CA HIS A 232 -17.64 -11.15 -19.12
C HIS A 232 -17.28 -10.68 -20.52
N HIS A 233 -17.67 -11.48 -21.51
CA HIS A 233 -17.38 -11.23 -22.92
C HIS A 233 -18.65 -10.84 -23.66
N ALA A 234 -18.52 -10.03 -24.69
CA ALA A 234 -19.62 -9.59 -25.53
C ALA A 234 -20.28 -10.78 -26.25
N LEU A 235 -21.60 -10.97 -26.07
CA LEU A 235 -22.33 -12.03 -26.76
C LEU A 235 -22.61 -11.68 -28.22
N ARG A 236 -22.57 -10.38 -28.55
CA ARG A 236 -22.80 -9.85 -29.90
C ARG A 236 -21.91 -8.61 -30.11
N SER A 237 -21.64 -8.32 -31.37
CA SER A 237 -21.02 -7.05 -31.74
C SER A 237 -21.94 -5.86 -31.49
N ASN A 238 -21.37 -4.71 -31.22
CA ASN A 238 -22.05 -3.42 -31.17
C ASN A 238 -21.30 -2.42 -32.09
N PRO A 239 -21.94 -1.90 -33.17
CA PRO A 239 -23.25 -2.34 -33.72
C PRO A 239 -23.23 -3.79 -34.21
N PRO A 240 -24.39 -4.46 -34.26
CA PRO A 240 -24.47 -5.88 -34.69
C PRO A 240 -24.21 -6.09 -36.19
N GLY A 241 -24.30 -5.04 -36.97
CA GLY A 241 -24.05 -4.98 -38.40
C GLY A 241 -23.73 -3.55 -38.81
N ALA A 242 -23.14 -3.37 -39.99
CA ALA A 242 -22.88 -2.03 -40.49
C ALA A 242 -24.20 -1.25 -40.57
N ASN A 243 -24.20 -0.01 -40.04
CA ASN A 243 -25.42 0.80 -39.96
C ASN A 243 -25.15 2.28 -40.26
N SER A 244 -26.24 3.01 -40.53
CA SER A 244 -26.17 4.45 -40.78
C SER A 244 -25.97 5.23 -39.49
N ALA A 245 -25.01 6.16 -39.51
CA ALA A 245 -24.80 7.12 -38.43
C ALA A 245 -25.77 8.30 -38.45
N VAL A 246 -26.46 8.54 -39.57
CA VAL A 246 -27.30 9.72 -39.84
C VAL A 246 -28.57 9.34 -40.59
N ASP A 247 -29.51 10.23 -40.58
CA ASP A 247 -30.65 10.20 -41.52
C ASP A 247 -30.17 10.71 -42.87
N GLY A 248 -30.43 9.95 -43.92
CA GLY A 248 -29.91 10.30 -45.24
C GLY A 248 -30.33 9.36 -46.36
N TYR A 249 -29.44 9.22 -47.33
CA TYR A 249 -29.59 8.37 -48.49
C TYR A 249 -28.33 7.50 -48.66
N GLY A 250 -28.53 6.18 -48.65
CA GLY A 250 -27.46 5.18 -48.77
C GLY A 250 -27.30 4.71 -50.23
N PHE A 251 -26.07 4.49 -50.65
CA PHE A 251 -25.69 4.06 -51.98
C PHE A 251 -24.32 3.36 -52.00
N ALA A 252 -23.97 2.74 -53.15
CA ALA A 252 -22.62 2.22 -53.36
C ALA A 252 -21.71 3.36 -53.83
N HIS A 253 -20.66 3.72 -53.06
CA HIS A 253 -19.74 4.78 -53.43
C HIS A 253 -19.03 4.54 -54.76
N ALA A 254 -18.67 3.30 -55.03
CA ALA A 254 -18.01 2.92 -56.30
C ALA A 254 -18.88 3.15 -57.56
N SER A 255 -20.21 3.33 -57.40
CA SER A 255 -21.17 3.58 -58.50
C SER A 255 -21.34 5.06 -58.82
N LEU A 256 -20.67 5.97 -58.11
CA LEU A 256 -20.80 7.41 -58.33
C LEU A 256 -20.13 7.83 -59.65
N PRO A 257 -20.74 8.80 -60.40
CA PRO A 257 -20.18 9.29 -61.65
C PRO A 257 -18.79 9.95 -61.42
N ALA A 258 -17.91 9.82 -62.41
CA ALA A 258 -16.54 10.36 -62.34
C ALA A 258 -16.49 11.91 -62.35
N THR A 259 -17.50 12.58 -62.92
CA THR A 259 -17.57 14.04 -63.08
C THR A 259 -19.02 14.55 -62.84
N GLY A 260 -19.17 15.83 -62.51
CA GLY A 260 -20.46 16.51 -62.29
C GLY A 260 -21.11 16.21 -60.93
N ASP A 261 -22.30 16.79 -60.71
CA ASP A 261 -23.15 16.46 -59.57
C ASP A 261 -23.63 15.01 -59.61
N VAL A 262 -23.87 14.45 -58.44
CA VAL A 262 -24.40 13.09 -58.29
C VAL A 262 -25.94 13.18 -58.36
N LEU A 263 -26.56 12.39 -59.24
CA LEU A 263 -28.00 12.17 -59.28
C LEU A 263 -28.28 10.68 -59.24
N LEU A 264 -28.91 10.18 -58.18
CA LEU A 264 -29.24 8.77 -57.97
C LEU A 264 -30.75 8.57 -57.88
N GLU A 265 -31.34 7.69 -58.69
CA GLU A 265 -32.74 7.30 -58.52
C GLU A 265 -32.96 6.58 -57.20
N LEU A 266 -34.09 6.87 -56.53
CA LEU A 266 -34.47 6.20 -55.30
C LEU A 266 -35.14 4.86 -55.58
N VAL A 267 -34.66 3.82 -54.88
CA VAL A 267 -35.43 2.56 -54.82
C VAL A 267 -36.62 2.73 -53.90
N GLU A 268 -37.64 1.89 -54.11
CA GLU A 268 -38.85 1.88 -53.29
C GLU A 268 -38.52 1.40 -51.86
N GLY A 269 -39.16 2.01 -50.86
CA GLY A 269 -38.98 1.67 -49.46
C GLY A 269 -37.93 2.53 -48.74
N ARG A 270 -37.63 2.14 -47.53
CA ARG A 270 -36.59 2.76 -46.66
C ARG A 270 -36.03 1.75 -45.71
N ALA A 271 -34.77 1.94 -45.28
CA ALA A 271 -34.18 1.23 -44.18
C ALA A 271 -34.32 2.06 -42.88
N ALA A 272 -34.80 1.44 -41.81
CA ALA A 272 -34.89 2.03 -40.48
C ALA A 272 -34.41 1.06 -39.42
N ALA A 273 -34.07 1.57 -38.22
CA ALA A 273 -33.69 0.72 -37.08
C ALA A 273 -34.85 -0.25 -36.76
N GLY A 274 -34.55 -1.55 -36.67
CA GLY A 274 -35.56 -2.60 -36.47
C GLY A 274 -36.42 -2.93 -37.70
N SER A 275 -36.27 -2.22 -38.84
CA SER A 275 -36.97 -2.47 -40.09
C SER A 275 -36.00 -2.38 -41.28
N PRO A 276 -35.19 -3.45 -41.50
CA PRO A 276 -34.23 -3.48 -42.59
C PRO A 276 -34.94 -3.50 -43.97
N LEU A 277 -34.30 -2.94 -44.99
CA LEU A 277 -34.77 -3.06 -46.36
C LEU A 277 -34.65 -4.53 -46.82
N ALA A 278 -35.71 -5.05 -47.44
CA ALA A 278 -35.76 -6.48 -47.78
C ALA A 278 -35.04 -6.85 -49.08
N HIS A 279 -34.55 -5.87 -49.86
CA HIS A 279 -33.87 -6.09 -51.15
C HIS A 279 -32.58 -5.28 -51.27
N ALA A 280 -31.70 -5.70 -52.14
CA ALA A 280 -30.44 -5.00 -52.42
C ALA A 280 -30.70 -3.67 -53.13
N VAL A 281 -29.82 -2.69 -52.93
CA VAL A 281 -29.78 -1.43 -53.68
C VAL A 281 -28.87 -1.58 -54.90
N PRO A 282 -29.41 -1.49 -56.10
CA PRO A 282 -28.60 -1.64 -57.31
C PRO A 282 -27.56 -0.52 -57.44
N PRO A 283 -26.36 -0.80 -58.07
CA PRO A 283 -25.39 0.23 -58.41
C PRO A 283 -26.05 1.41 -59.16
N GLY A 284 -25.70 2.64 -58.81
CA GLY A 284 -26.26 3.86 -59.41
C GLY A 284 -27.61 4.27 -58.86
N LYS A 285 -28.14 3.57 -57.88
CA LYS A 285 -29.35 3.95 -57.14
C LYS A 285 -29.06 4.24 -55.67
N ALA A 286 -30.00 4.89 -55.03
CA ALA A 286 -29.95 5.19 -53.59
C ALA A 286 -31.22 4.76 -52.87
N VAL A 287 -31.13 4.59 -51.57
CA VAL A 287 -32.30 4.28 -50.72
C VAL A 287 -32.37 5.29 -49.56
N ARG A 288 -33.58 5.63 -49.17
CA ARG A 288 -33.80 6.38 -47.93
C ARG A 288 -33.40 5.53 -46.73
N ILE A 289 -32.48 6.05 -45.91
CA ILE A 289 -31.95 5.35 -44.72
C ILE A 289 -32.03 6.27 -43.50
N LEU A 290 -32.42 5.70 -42.37
CA LEU A 290 -32.52 6.42 -41.10
C LEU A 290 -31.39 6.00 -40.16
N THR A 291 -31.06 6.86 -39.21
CA THR A 291 -30.03 6.63 -38.17
C THR A 291 -30.25 5.27 -37.49
N GLY A 292 -29.18 4.50 -37.34
CA GLY A 292 -29.22 3.18 -36.72
C GLY A 292 -29.76 2.05 -37.61
N ALA A 293 -30.23 2.34 -38.82
CA ALA A 293 -30.65 1.30 -39.76
C ALA A 293 -29.46 0.51 -40.27
N LEU A 294 -29.60 -0.81 -40.35
CA LEU A 294 -28.61 -1.65 -41.03
C LEU A 294 -28.44 -1.18 -42.48
N LEU A 295 -27.23 -1.10 -42.96
CA LEU A 295 -26.94 -0.83 -44.37
C LEU A 295 -27.48 -1.98 -45.21
N PRO A 296 -28.37 -1.70 -46.20
CA PRO A 296 -28.80 -2.73 -47.12
C PRO A 296 -27.67 -3.26 -47.99
N GLU A 297 -27.80 -4.44 -48.51
CA GLU A 297 -26.89 -4.97 -49.52
C GLU A 297 -26.72 -3.99 -50.68
N GLY A 298 -25.47 -3.72 -51.09
CA GLY A 298 -25.12 -2.74 -52.11
C GLY A 298 -24.98 -1.31 -51.61
N VAL A 299 -25.08 -1.06 -50.29
CA VAL A 299 -24.85 0.24 -49.66
C VAL A 299 -23.59 0.20 -48.78
N ASP A 300 -22.66 1.12 -49.01
CA ASP A 300 -21.45 1.30 -48.21
C ASP A 300 -21.27 2.75 -47.71
N THR A 301 -22.04 3.71 -48.26
CA THR A 301 -21.89 5.14 -47.98
C THR A 301 -23.28 5.79 -47.83
N VAL A 302 -23.37 6.75 -46.93
CA VAL A 302 -24.61 7.52 -46.67
C VAL A 302 -24.32 9.00 -46.80
N VAL A 303 -25.12 9.72 -47.60
CA VAL A 303 -25.13 11.19 -47.61
C VAL A 303 -26.25 11.68 -46.68
N MET A 304 -25.97 12.75 -45.90
CA MET A 304 -26.95 13.32 -44.98
C MET A 304 -28.12 13.94 -45.76
N GLN A 305 -29.30 13.86 -45.20
CA GLN A 305 -30.53 14.43 -45.81
C GLN A 305 -30.46 15.95 -45.99
N GLU A 306 -29.66 16.62 -45.15
CA GLU A 306 -29.46 18.08 -45.18
C GLU A 306 -28.59 18.52 -46.36
N ASP A 307 -27.78 17.60 -46.88
CA ASP A 307 -26.82 17.88 -47.97
C ASP A 307 -27.35 17.52 -49.35
N VAL A 308 -28.64 17.21 -49.45
CA VAL A 308 -29.23 16.74 -50.70
C VAL A 308 -30.48 17.52 -51.12
N THR A 309 -30.79 17.45 -52.41
CA THR A 309 -32.06 17.94 -52.98
C THR A 309 -32.81 16.78 -53.62
N LEU A 310 -34.11 16.68 -53.38
CA LEU A 310 -34.96 15.66 -54.01
C LEU A 310 -35.57 16.21 -55.31
N GLU A 311 -35.37 15.47 -56.41
CA GLU A 311 -35.86 15.83 -57.74
C GLU A 311 -36.50 14.62 -58.45
N GLY A 312 -37.78 14.62 -58.68
CA GLY A 312 -38.47 13.64 -59.55
C GLY A 312 -38.30 12.16 -59.15
N GLY A 313 -38.15 11.85 -57.85
CA GLY A 313 -37.90 10.49 -57.38
C GLY A 313 -36.38 10.11 -57.33
N ALA A 314 -35.53 11.10 -57.50
CA ALA A 314 -34.06 10.94 -57.36
C ALA A 314 -33.51 11.90 -56.29
N VAL A 315 -32.32 11.60 -55.80
CA VAL A 315 -31.56 12.42 -54.87
C VAL A 315 -30.37 13.04 -55.57
N ARG A 316 -30.20 14.38 -55.45
CA ARG A 316 -29.09 15.15 -56.00
C ARG A 316 -28.21 15.68 -54.88
N PHE A 317 -26.88 15.55 -55.01
CA PHE A 317 -25.91 16.14 -54.09
C PHE A 317 -24.59 16.44 -54.79
N GLY A 318 -23.77 17.29 -54.16
CA GLY A 318 -22.42 17.63 -54.63
C GLY A 318 -21.44 16.50 -54.44
N ARG A 319 -20.34 16.54 -55.18
CA ARG A 319 -19.24 15.56 -55.03
C ARG A 319 -18.39 15.83 -53.78
N GLY A 320 -17.55 14.82 -53.44
CA GLY A 320 -16.56 14.94 -52.36
C GLY A 320 -16.85 14.10 -51.13
N ILE A 321 -17.99 13.38 -51.11
CA ILE A 321 -18.24 12.39 -50.07
C ILE A 321 -17.23 11.26 -50.16
N ARG A 322 -16.68 10.84 -49.02
CA ARG A 322 -15.66 9.76 -48.97
C ARG A 322 -16.36 8.38 -48.94
N PRO A 323 -15.68 7.32 -49.46
CA PRO A 323 -16.17 5.96 -49.28
C PRO A 323 -16.39 5.66 -47.80
N GLY A 324 -17.49 5.02 -47.42
CA GLY A 324 -17.82 4.69 -46.06
C GLY A 324 -18.28 5.87 -45.20
N ALA A 325 -18.46 7.06 -45.76
CA ALA A 325 -18.92 8.22 -44.99
C ALA A 325 -20.31 7.96 -44.37
N ASN A 326 -20.46 8.35 -43.08
CA ASN A 326 -21.66 8.19 -42.28
C ASN A 326 -22.19 6.75 -42.13
N ALA A 327 -21.33 5.77 -42.43
CA ALA A 327 -21.53 4.35 -42.18
C ALA A 327 -20.65 3.90 -41.01
N ARG A 328 -21.26 3.27 -40.00
CA ARG A 328 -20.53 2.63 -38.90
C ARG A 328 -20.32 1.17 -39.25
N ALA A 329 -19.09 0.67 -39.00
CA ALA A 329 -18.79 -0.74 -39.22
C ALA A 329 -19.49 -1.63 -38.16
N ALA A 330 -19.75 -2.89 -38.51
CA ALA A 330 -20.14 -3.89 -37.54
C ALA A 330 -19.03 -4.04 -36.48
N GLY A 331 -19.36 -4.02 -35.17
CA GLY A 331 -18.40 -4.17 -34.09
C GLY A 331 -17.47 -2.99 -33.88
N GLU A 332 -17.74 -1.82 -34.47
CA GLU A 332 -16.90 -0.62 -34.37
C GLU A 332 -16.64 -0.21 -32.90
N ASP A 333 -17.62 -0.42 -32.03
CA ASP A 333 -17.50 -0.14 -30.58
C ASP A 333 -16.97 -1.37 -29.82
N VAL A 334 -17.64 -2.52 -29.98
CA VAL A 334 -17.25 -3.78 -29.35
C VAL A 334 -17.53 -4.95 -30.29
N GLU A 335 -16.51 -5.80 -30.54
CA GLU A 335 -16.68 -7.02 -31.30
C GLU A 335 -17.25 -8.17 -30.46
N ALA A 336 -18.02 -9.06 -31.06
CA ALA A 336 -18.48 -10.29 -30.40
C ALA A 336 -17.30 -11.12 -29.90
N GLY A 337 -17.37 -11.62 -28.66
CA GLY A 337 -16.29 -12.37 -28.00
C GLY A 337 -15.22 -11.51 -27.36
N ALA A 338 -15.17 -10.19 -27.58
CA ALA A 338 -14.26 -9.30 -26.90
C ALA A 338 -14.55 -9.26 -25.38
N LEU A 339 -13.51 -9.06 -24.56
CA LEU A 339 -13.66 -8.82 -23.12
C LEU A 339 -14.39 -7.50 -22.92
N ALA A 340 -15.60 -7.57 -22.37
CA ALA A 340 -16.40 -6.39 -22.05
C ALA A 340 -16.00 -5.81 -20.67
N LEU A 341 -15.96 -6.64 -19.63
CA LEU A 341 -15.55 -6.25 -18.28
C LEU A 341 -14.82 -7.43 -17.59
N PRO A 342 -13.71 -7.16 -16.87
CA PRO A 342 -12.94 -8.19 -16.19
C PRO A 342 -13.53 -8.58 -14.83
N ALA A 343 -13.12 -9.72 -14.31
CA ALA A 343 -13.33 -10.11 -12.93
C ALA A 343 -12.78 -9.06 -11.96
N GLY A 344 -13.45 -8.87 -10.82
CA GLY A 344 -13.08 -7.86 -9.83
C GLY A 344 -13.59 -6.45 -10.13
N HIS A 345 -14.19 -6.22 -11.29
CA HIS A 345 -14.78 -4.93 -11.63
C HIS A 345 -16.03 -4.65 -10.78
N VAL A 346 -16.11 -3.45 -10.18
CA VAL A 346 -17.29 -2.98 -9.44
C VAL A 346 -18.25 -2.33 -10.41
N MET A 347 -19.46 -2.87 -10.51
CA MET A 347 -20.48 -2.47 -11.49
C MET A 347 -20.99 -1.06 -11.25
N ARG A 348 -20.95 -0.23 -12.29
CA ARG A 348 -21.45 1.16 -12.35
C ARG A 348 -22.61 1.25 -13.34
N PRO A 349 -23.38 2.34 -13.36
CA PRO A 349 -24.50 2.50 -14.30
C PRO A 349 -24.11 2.34 -15.78
N GLY A 350 -22.94 2.85 -16.19
CA GLY A 350 -22.42 2.69 -17.55
C GLY A 350 -22.10 1.24 -17.91
N ASP A 351 -21.63 0.46 -16.93
CA ASP A 351 -21.30 -0.95 -17.10
C ASP A 351 -22.56 -1.81 -17.31
N ILE A 352 -23.66 -1.47 -16.61
CA ILE A 352 -24.97 -2.09 -16.81
C ILE A 352 -25.46 -1.83 -18.25
N ALA A 353 -25.35 -0.59 -18.74
CA ALA A 353 -25.71 -0.25 -20.10
C ALA A 353 -24.89 -1.03 -21.13
N LEU A 354 -23.56 -1.10 -20.92
CA LEU A 354 -22.64 -1.85 -21.78
C LEU A 354 -23.03 -3.33 -21.85
N LEU A 355 -23.08 -4.03 -20.72
CA LEU A 355 -23.35 -5.46 -20.69
C LEU A 355 -24.74 -5.82 -21.24
N THR A 356 -25.74 -4.98 -20.91
CA THR A 356 -27.10 -5.14 -21.47
C THR A 356 -27.10 -4.96 -22.99
N GLY A 357 -26.42 -3.93 -23.51
CA GLY A 357 -26.29 -3.68 -24.95
C GLY A 357 -25.55 -4.80 -25.69
N LEU A 358 -24.63 -5.49 -25.01
CA LEU A 358 -23.90 -6.64 -25.54
C LEU A 358 -24.66 -7.98 -25.37
N GLY A 359 -25.90 -7.96 -24.83
CA GLY A 359 -26.78 -9.11 -24.75
C GLY A 359 -26.71 -9.92 -23.46
N LEU A 360 -25.94 -9.47 -22.45
CA LEU A 360 -25.82 -10.15 -21.17
C LEU A 360 -27.00 -9.77 -20.26
N ALA A 361 -27.98 -10.66 -20.13
CA ALA A 361 -29.12 -10.47 -19.25
C ALA A 361 -28.80 -10.74 -17.78
N ARG A 362 -27.79 -11.59 -17.51
CA ARG A 362 -27.36 -11.99 -16.18
C ARG A 362 -25.85 -11.97 -16.10
N VAL A 363 -25.34 -11.73 -14.91
CA VAL A 363 -23.90 -11.70 -14.60
C VAL A 363 -23.62 -12.46 -13.33
N GLU A 364 -22.47 -13.12 -13.27
CA GLU A 364 -21.97 -13.75 -12.06
C GLU A 364 -21.18 -12.72 -11.25
N VAL A 365 -21.60 -12.50 -10.01
CA VAL A 365 -21.02 -11.52 -9.09
C VAL A 365 -20.59 -12.20 -7.80
N ARG A 366 -19.68 -11.55 -7.07
CA ARG A 366 -19.34 -11.95 -5.70
C ARG A 366 -20.55 -11.72 -4.78
N THR A 367 -20.77 -12.63 -3.82
CA THR A 367 -21.72 -12.35 -2.73
C THR A 367 -21.24 -11.14 -1.93
N ARG A 368 -22.15 -10.38 -1.33
CA ARG A 368 -21.78 -9.24 -0.51
C ARG A 368 -20.99 -9.70 0.71
N LEU A 369 -19.87 -9.05 0.96
CA LEU A 369 -19.02 -9.33 2.13
C LEU A 369 -19.81 -8.98 3.41
N SER A 370 -19.95 -9.93 4.32
CA SER A 370 -20.63 -9.74 5.60
C SER A 370 -19.64 -9.11 6.60
N VAL A 371 -19.90 -7.84 6.98
CA VAL A 371 -19.04 -7.04 7.86
C VAL A 371 -19.69 -6.87 9.22
N GLY A 372 -19.21 -7.63 10.22
CA GLY A 372 -19.65 -7.48 11.61
C GLY A 372 -19.01 -6.27 12.26
N VAL A 373 -19.79 -5.42 12.92
CA VAL A 373 -19.28 -4.25 13.65
C VAL A 373 -19.64 -4.36 15.13
N LEU A 374 -18.61 -4.34 15.99
CA LEU A 374 -18.71 -4.49 17.45
C LEU A 374 -18.13 -3.26 18.14
N SER A 375 -18.83 -2.68 19.10
CA SER A 375 -18.29 -1.69 20.04
C SER A 375 -17.97 -2.32 21.39
N THR A 376 -16.85 -1.90 22.00
CA THR A 376 -16.48 -2.30 23.37
C THR A 376 -16.14 -1.07 24.20
N GLY A 377 -16.38 -1.14 25.51
CA GLY A 377 -16.08 -0.08 26.48
C GLY A 377 -17.20 0.12 27.47
N ASP A 378 -16.89 0.14 28.75
CA ASP A 378 -17.87 0.38 29.85
C ASP A 378 -18.47 1.79 29.83
N GLU A 379 -17.76 2.75 29.20
CA GLU A 379 -18.21 4.13 29.01
C GLU A 379 -19.24 4.29 27.89
N ILE A 380 -19.40 3.29 27.03
CA ILE A 380 -20.22 3.39 25.82
C ILE A 380 -21.68 3.05 26.12
N VAL A 381 -22.59 3.92 25.71
CA VAL A 381 -24.04 3.70 25.82
C VAL A 381 -24.77 3.98 24.51
N GLU A 382 -25.93 3.35 24.35
CA GLU A 382 -26.76 3.55 23.15
C GLU A 382 -27.32 4.99 23.07
N PRO A 383 -27.38 5.59 21.88
CA PRO A 383 -28.02 6.89 21.69
C PRO A 383 -29.46 6.90 22.18
N GLY A 384 -29.82 7.93 22.96
CA GLY A 384 -31.15 8.07 23.58
C GLY A 384 -31.25 7.52 24.99
N ALA A 385 -30.29 6.77 25.49
CA ALA A 385 -30.21 6.38 26.88
C ALA A 385 -29.79 7.58 27.77
N THR A 386 -30.09 7.50 29.05
CA THR A 386 -29.64 8.50 30.02
C THR A 386 -28.14 8.42 30.18
N LEU A 387 -27.44 9.53 29.92
CA LEU A 387 -25.98 9.58 29.94
C LEU A 387 -25.48 9.90 31.38
N ALA A 388 -24.68 8.98 31.92
CA ALA A 388 -23.91 9.26 33.14
C ALA A 388 -22.74 10.23 32.80
N PRO A 389 -22.23 11.03 33.78
CA PRO A 389 -21.14 11.96 33.52
C PRO A 389 -19.85 11.34 32.94
N SER A 390 -19.61 10.05 33.22
CA SER A 390 -18.47 9.27 32.75
C SER A 390 -18.71 8.53 31.43
N ALA A 391 -19.96 8.50 30.92
CA ALA A 391 -20.35 7.76 29.75
C ALA A 391 -20.40 8.63 28.48
N THR A 392 -20.35 8.00 27.32
CA THR A 392 -20.47 8.63 25.99
C THR A 392 -21.37 7.79 25.09
N TYR A 393 -22.05 8.43 24.12
CA TYR A 393 -22.85 7.71 23.17
C TYR A 393 -21.97 7.01 22.11
N ASP A 394 -22.38 5.80 21.73
CA ASP A 394 -21.74 5.05 20.65
C ASP A 394 -21.92 5.75 19.29
N ALA A 395 -20.93 6.52 18.91
CA ALA A 395 -20.90 7.18 17.60
C ALA A 395 -20.17 6.35 16.54
N ASN A 396 -19.31 5.43 16.95
CA ASN A 396 -18.44 4.69 16.03
C ASN A 396 -19.17 3.55 15.33
N ARG A 397 -19.95 2.76 16.05
CA ARG A 397 -20.65 1.62 15.50
C ARG A 397 -21.60 2.00 14.36
N PRO A 398 -22.54 2.96 14.53
CA PRO A 398 -23.40 3.38 13.43
C PRO A 398 -22.61 3.99 12.25
N MET A 399 -21.52 4.70 12.50
CA MET A 399 -20.64 5.24 11.47
C MET A 399 -19.96 4.12 10.66
N LEU A 400 -19.43 3.10 11.32
CA LEU A 400 -18.73 1.99 10.67
C LEU A 400 -19.69 1.09 9.89
N LEU A 401 -20.91 0.87 10.41
CA LEU A 401 -22.00 0.18 9.70
C LEU A 401 -22.38 0.93 8.42
N ALA A 402 -22.55 2.25 8.51
CA ALA A 402 -22.86 3.09 7.35
C ALA A 402 -21.73 3.09 6.31
N LEU A 403 -20.45 3.09 6.74
CA LEU A 403 -19.32 2.96 5.83
C LEU A 403 -19.33 1.62 5.09
N ALA A 404 -19.56 0.51 5.81
CA ALA A 404 -19.63 -0.81 5.20
C ALA A 404 -20.76 -0.90 4.15
N GLU A 405 -21.93 -0.36 4.45
CA GLU A 405 -23.06 -0.29 3.53
C GLU A 405 -22.75 0.56 2.29
N THR A 406 -22.20 1.75 2.50
CA THR A 406 -21.80 2.67 1.41
C THR A 406 -20.80 2.03 0.45
N TRP A 407 -19.89 1.19 0.97
CA TRP A 407 -18.92 0.44 0.15
C TRP A 407 -19.49 -0.82 -0.49
N GLY A 408 -20.81 -1.06 -0.38
CA GLY A 408 -21.51 -2.16 -1.05
C GLY A 408 -21.46 -3.49 -0.30
N HIS A 409 -21.02 -3.50 0.96
CA HIS A 409 -20.98 -4.70 1.81
C HIS A 409 -22.32 -4.93 2.53
N ALA A 410 -22.45 -6.05 3.21
CA ALA A 410 -23.57 -6.39 4.08
C ALA A 410 -23.18 -6.15 5.55
N PRO A 411 -23.54 -4.98 6.14
CA PRO A 411 -23.22 -4.70 7.53
C PRO A 411 -24.05 -5.58 8.48
N VAL A 412 -23.39 -6.08 9.53
CA VAL A 412 -24.01 -6.84 10.62
C VAL A 412 -23.73 -6.10 11.92
N ASP A 413 -24.78 -5.63 12.57
CA ASP A 413 -24.67 -4.97 13.87
C ASP A 413 -24.50 -6.01 14.99
N LEU A 414 -23.28 -6.10 15.53
CA LEU A 414 -22.95 -6.99 16.64
C LEU A 414 -23.24 -6.36 18.02
N GLY A 415 -23.69 -5.10 18.03
CA GLY A 415 -24.02 -4.39 19.24
C GLY A 415 -22.81 -3.90 20.03
N HIS A 416 -23.05 -3.59 21.30
CA HIS A 416 -22.06 -3.17 22.27
C HIS A 416 -21.84 -4.29 23.30
N VAL A 417 -20.61 -4.44 23.76
CA VAL A 417 -20.21 -5.36 24.83
C VAL A 417 -19.37 -4.60 25.85
N GLU A 418 -19.71 -4.72 27.13
CA GLU A 418 -18.90 -4.21 28.24
C GLU A 418 -17.49 -4.80 28.22
N ASP A 419 -16.54 -4.18 28.94
CA ASP A 419 -15.14 -4.65 29.00
C ASP A 419 -15.00 -5.93 29.85
N ASP A 420 -15.84 -6.93 29.54
CA ASP A 420 -15.81 -8.29 30.09
C ASP A 420 -15.21 -9.26 29.06
N ARG A 421 -14.09 -9.88 29.42
CA ARG A 421 -13.31 -10.76 28.56
C ARG A 421 -14.13 -11.93 28.00
N GLU A 422 -14.97 -12.55 28.84
CA GLU A 422 -15.77 -13.71 28.41
C GLU A 422 -16.94 -13.29 27.52
N ALA A 423 -17.53 -12.13 27.76
CA ALA A 423 -18.58 -11.57 26.91
C ALA A 423 -18.02 -11.22 25.54
N ILE A 424 -16.84 -10.57 25.48
CA ILE A 424 -16.15 -10.24 24.22
C ILE A 424 -15.79 -11.51 23.46
N ARG A 425 -15.23 -12.53 24.13
CA ARG A 425 -14.89 -13.83 23.50
C ARG A 425 -16.14 -14.48 22.90
N ARG A 426 -17.24 -14.55 23.62
CA ARG A 426 -18.51 -15.11 23.11
C ARG A 426 -18.97 -14.35 21.87
N ARG A 427 -18.95 -13.01 21.92
CA ARG A 427 -19.39 -12.19 20.78
C ARG A 427 -18.49 -12.36 19.56
N LEU A 428 -17.17 -12.46 19.74
CA LEU A 428 -16.24 -12.76 18.66
C LEU A 428 -16.49 -14.14 18.04
N ASN A 429 -16.80 -15.15 18.85
CA ASN A 429 -17.15 -16.49 18.37
C ASN A 429 -18.45 -16.48 17.55
N GLU A 430 -19.50 -15.80 18.04
CA GLU A 430 -20.77 -15.63 17.33
C GLU A 430 -20.56 -14.88 15.99
N ALA A 431 -19.76 -13.82 16.03
CA ALA A 431 -19.43 -13.05 14.84
C ALA A 431 -18.63 -13.88 13.81
N ALA A 432 -17.66 -14.65 14.25
CA ALA A 432 -16.87 -15.50 13.34
C ALA A 432 -17.69 -16.59 12.66
N ALA A 433 -18.81 -17.01 13.26
CA ALA A 433 -19.73 -17.99 12.65
C ALA A 433 -20.67 -17.37 11.60
N THR A 434 -20.82 -16.05 11.56
CA THR A 434 -21.85 -15.37 10.74
C THR A 434 -21.31 -14.27 9.84
N CYS A 435 -20.09 -13.80 10.07
CA CYS A 435 -19.48 -12.69 9.33
C CYS A 435 -18.21 -13.15 8.60
N ASP A 436 -17.94 -12.55 7.45
CA ASP A 436 -16.71 -12.75 6.68
C ASP A 436 -15.53 -11.93 7.24
N VAL A 437 -15.84 -10.86 7.97
CA VAL A 437 -14.86 -9.97 8.61
C VAL A 437 -15.50 -9.29 9.82
N ILE A 438 -14.70 -9.04 10.86
CA ILE A 438 -15.12 -8.34 12.06
C ILE A 438 -14.36 -7.02 12.18
N VAL A 439 -15.07 -5.95 12.50
CA VAL A 439 -14.51 -4.63 12.78
C VAL A 439 -14.90 -4.27 14.22
N THR A 440 -13.90 -4.03 15.08
CA THR A 440 -14.19 -3.55 16.44
C THR A 440 -13.85 -2.07 16.58
N SER A 441 -14.63 -1.36 17.38
CA SER A 441 -14.35 0.00 17.80
C SER A 441 -14.13 0.03 19.31
N GLY A 442 -12.95 0.43 19.74
CA GLY A 442 -12.45 0.25 21.09
C GLY A 442 -11.62 -1.03 21.24
N GLY A 443 -10.98 -1.19 22.39
CA GLY A 443 -10.18 -2.38 22.69
C GLY A 443 -8.94 -2.59 21.79
N ALA A 444 -8.48 -1.57 21.07
CA ALA A 444 -7.31 -1.65 20.18
C ALA A 444 -6.04 -1.00 20.78
N SER A 445 -6.05 -0.61 22.05
CA SER A 445 -4.93 0.04 22.75
C SER A 445 -4.08 -0.99 23.50
N ALA A 446 -2.87 -0.63 23.90
CA ALA A 446 -2.00 -1.48 24.74
C ALA A 446 -2.21 -1.18 26.24
N GLY A 447 -3.42 -0.80 26.66
CA GLY A 447 -3.77 -0.53 28.06
C GLY A 447 -4.11 -1.81 28.81
N ASP A 448 -4.04 -1.75 30.13
CA ASP A 448 -4.31 -2.89 31.04
C ASP A 448 -5.79 -3.39 30.97
N GLU A 449 -6.70 -2.58 30.43
CA GLU A 449 -8.14 -2.87 30.27
C GLU A 449 -8.52 -3.25 28.82
N ASP A 450 -7.54 -3.53 27.97
CA ASP A 450 -7.77 -3.83 26.55
C ASP A 450 -7.98 -5.34 26.32
N HIS A 451 -9.16 -5.81 26.66
CA HIS A 451 -9.50 -7.24 26.54
C HIS A 451 -9.57 -7.74 25.10
N VAL A 452 -9.89 -6.89 24.12
CA VAL A 452 -9.92 -7.30 22.69
C VAL A 452 -8.51 -7.63 22.22
N SER A 453 -7.55 -6.72 22.42
CA SER A 453 -6.16 -6.96 22.04
C SER A 453 -5.54 -8.14 22.79
N ALA A 454 -5.86 -8.31 24.08
CA ALA A 454 -5.38 -9.44 24.87
C ALA A 454 -5.92 -10.79 24.33
N LEU A 455 -7.23 -10.89 24.07
CA LEU A 455 -7.84 -12.08 23.49
C LEU A 455 -7.27 -12.42 22.11
N LEU A 456 -7.12 -11.43 21.25
CA LEU A 456 -6.57 -11.64 19.92
C LEU A 456 -5.09 -12.05 19.95
N SER A 457 -4.33 -11.60 20.97
CA SER A 457 -2.94 -12.04 21.20
C SER A 457 -2.83 -13.47 21.68
N GLU A 458 -3.69 -13.90 22.57
CA GLU A 458 -3.59 -15.18 23.25
C GLU A 458 -4.26 -16.33 22.46
N GLU A 459 -5.40 -16.07 21.86
CA GLU A 459 -6.26 -17.08 21.21
C GLU A 459 -6.41 -16.86 19.70
N GLY A 460 -6.11 -15.65 19.22
CA GLY A 460 -6.08 -15.29 17.81
C GLY A 460 -4.67 -15.34 17.22
N ASN A 461 -4.57 -15.16 15.92
CA ASN A 461 -3.28 -14.94 15.25
C ASN A 461 -3.09 -13.44 15.06
N LEU A 462 -2.46 -12.80 16.05
CA LEU A 462 -2.33 -11.35 16.10
C LEU A 462 -1.14 -10.86 15.28
N SER A 463 -1.39 -9.97 14.34
CA SER A 463 -0.39 -9.12 13.72
C SER A 463 -0.57 -7.69 14.24
N THR A 464 -0.04 -7.41 15.44
CA THR A 464 -0.15 -6.07 16.04
C THR A 464 0.80 -5.11 15.33
N TRP A 465 0.26 -4.04 14.76
CA TRP A 465 1.08 -2.99 14.18
C TRP A 465 0.83 -1.67 14.88
N ARG A 466 1.89 -1.11 15.45
CA ARG A 466 1.91 0.29 15.86
C ARG A 466 2.25 1.11 14.62
N ILE A 467 1.20 1.64 13.97
CA ILE A 467 1.38 2.34 12.69
C ILE A 467 1.75 3.80 12.95
N ALA A 468 2.70 4.30 12.17
CA ALA A 468 3.15 5.70 12.19
C ALA A 468 2.10 6.64 11.58
N LEU A 469 0.90 6.68 12.18
CA LEU A 469 -0.30 7.38 11.71
C LEU A 469 -0.79 8.41 12.75
N LYS A 470 -1.39 9.51 12.28
CA LYS A 470 -2.13 10.47 13.10
C LYS A 470 -3.34 10.99 12.30
N PRO A 471 -4.57 10.94 12.89
CA PRO A 471 -4.98 10.30 14.13
C PRO A 471 -5.04 8.77 14.01
N GLY A 472 -4.97 8.06 15.14
CA GLY A 472 -5.14 6.61 15.16
C GLY A 472 -3.82 5.83 15.34
N ARG A 473 -3.32 5.71 16.57
CA ARG A 473 -2.06 4.99 16.86
C ARG A 473 -2.18 3.48 16.84
N PRO A 474 -3.15 2.86 17.53
CA PRO A 474 -3.30 1.43 17.50
C PRO A 474 -4.24 1.03 16.36
N LEU A 475 -3.77 0.17 15.50
CA LEU A 475 -4.58 -0.64 14.61
C LEU A 475 -4.24 -2.10 14.90
N VAL A 476 -5.23 -2.87 15.29
CA VAL A 476 -5.09 -4.30 15.52
C VAL A 476 -5.58 -5.02 14.26
N LEU A 477 -4.72 -5.89 13.74
CA LEU A 477 -5.08 -6.82 12.69
C LEU A 477 -4.83 -8.23 13.23
N ALA A 478 -5.86 -9.06 13.19
CA ALA A 478 -5.80 -10.41 13.72
C ALA A 478 -6.69 -11.34 12.90
N MET A 479 -6.55 -12.63 13.15
CA MET A 479 -7.48 -13.65 12.70
C MET A 479 -8.15 -14.27 13.92
N TRP A 480 -9.46 -14.34 13.93
CA TRP A 480 -10.23 -15.04 14.96
C TRP A 480 -10.99 -16.19 14.31
N GLN A 481 -10.66 -17.42 14.65
CA GLN A 481 -11.24 -18.63 14.03
C GLN A 481 -11.26 -18.61 12.49
N GLY A 482 -10.20 -18.04 11.88
CA GLY A 482 -10.08 -17.92 10.43
C GLY A 482 -10.76 -16.69 9.82
N VAL A 483 -11.42 -15.85 10.62
CA VAL A 483 -12.06 -14.59 10.19
C VAL A 483 -11.15 -13.41 10.50
N PRO A 484 -10.89 -12.51 9.53
CA PRO A 484 -10.12 -11.28 9.76
C PRO A 484 -10.80 -10.36 10.76
N VAL A 485 -10.03 -9.83 11.72
CA VAL A 485 -10.49 -8.86 12.73
C VAL A 485 -9.69 -7.57 12.59
N PHE A 486 -10.40 -6.45 12.45
CA PHE A 486 -9.84 -5.10 12.42
C PHE A 486 -10.24 -4.38 13.71
N GLY A 487 -9.31 -4.24 14.66
CA GLY A 487 -9.52 -3.43 15.86
C GLY A 487 -9.17 -1.97 15.58
N LEU A 488 -10.17 -1.11 15.51
CA LEU A 488 -10.02 0.31 15.25
C LEU A 488 -9.97 1.10 16.59
N PRO A 489 -9.35 2.31 16.59
CA PRO A 489 -9.32 3.16 17.78
C PRO A 489 -10.71 3.55 18.27
N GLY A 490 -10.89 3.69 19.60
CA GLY A 490 -12.15 4.17 20.19
C GLY A 490 -12.50 5.63 19.88
N ASN A 491 -11.50 6.48 19.60
CA ASN A 491 -11.77 7.88 19.24
C ASN A 491 -12.40 8.00 17.83
N PRO A 492 -13.54 8.66 17.64
CA PRO A 492 -14.31 8.67 16.39
C PRO A 492 -13.55 9.13 15.15
N VAL A 493 -12.76 10.20 15.27
CA VAL A 493 -11.95 10.68 14.12
C VAL A 493 -10.86 9.69 13.76
N ALA A 494 -10.27 9.04 14.75
CA ALA A 494 -9.25 8.03 14.53
C ALA A 494 -9.88 6.76 13.90
N ALA A 495 -11.02 6.30 14.39
CA ALA A 495 -11.79 5.19 13.83
C ALA A 495 -12.15 5.46 12.36
N PHE A 496 -12.67 6.64 12.05
CA PHE A 496 -13.03 7.04 10.69
C PHE A 496 -11.81 7.04 9.75
N VAL A 497 -10.72 7.72 10.14
CA VAL A 497 -9.51 7.80 9.29
C VAL A 497 -8.89 6.42 9.09
N THR A 498 -8.78 5.60 10.15
CA THR A 498 -8.24 4.25 10.02
C THR A 498 -9.15 3.34 9.19
N ALA A 499 -10.47 3.50 9.28
CA ALA A 499 -11.41 2.80 8.40
C ALA A 499 -11.19 3.17 6.94
N LEU A 500 -11.04 4.46 6.61
CA LEU A 500 -10.79 4.90 5.23
C LEU A 500 -9.45 4.39 4.66
N ILE A 501 -8.39 4.45 5.46
CA ILE A 501 -7.02 4.16 4.98
C ILE A 501 -6.71 2.66 5.00
N PHE A 502 -7.20 1.89 5.98
CA PHE A 502 -6.87 0.48 6.15
C PHE A 502 -8.05 -0.47 5.93
N ALA A 503 -9.20 -0.22 6.56
CA ALA A 503 -10.33 -1.14 6.43
C ALA A 503 -10.90 -1.14 5.01
N ARG A 504 -11.12 0.02 4.39
CA ARG A 504 -11.67 0.12 3.04
C ARG A 504 -10.90 -0.70 1.99
N PRO A 505 -9.58 -0.52 1.77
CA PRO A 505 -8.85 -1.34 0.80
C PRO A 505 -8.83 -2.83 1.15
N ALA A 506 -8.82 -3.17 2.43
CA ALA A 506 -8.89 -4.55 2.89
C ALA A 506 -10.25 -5.18 2.59
N LEU A 507 -11.35 -4.51 2.90
CA LEU A 507 -12.73 -4.96 2.60
C LEU A 507 -12.92 -5.11 1.09
N ALA A 508 -12.43 -4.16 0.28
CA ALA A 508 -12.46 -4.26 -1.18
C ALA A 508 -11.72 -5.50 -1.68
N LYS A 509 -10.55 -5.80 -1.12
CA LYS A 509 -9.81 -7.00 -1.48
C LYS A 509 -10.50 -8.29 -1.03
N LEU A 510 -11.03 -8.33 0.19
CA LEU A 510 -11.79 -9.48 0.71
C LEU A 510 -13.07 -9.75 -0.11
N SER A 511 -13.74 -8.70 -0.61
CA SER A 511 -14.92 -8.83 -1.48
C SER A 511 -14.59 -9.20 -2.93
N GLY A 512 -13.31 -9.22 -3.31
CA GLY A 512 -12.88 -9.54 -4.68
C GLY A 512 -12.76 -8.34 -5.63
N ALA A 513 -13.00 -7.10 -5.18
CA ALA A 513 -12.83 -5.88 -5.98
C ALA A 513 -11.36 -5.46 -6.18
N GLY A 514 -10.42 -6.23 -5.62
CA GLY A 514 -9.01 -5.89 -5.67
C GLY A 514 -8.61 -4.85 -4.62
N TRP A 515 -7.39 -4.32 -4.75
CA TRP A 515 -6.86 -3.32 -3.83
C TRP A 515 -7.17 -1.92 -4.33
N VAL A 516 -7.91 -1.15 -3.54
CA VAL A 516 -8.32 0.21 -3.90
C VAL A 516 -7.48 1.25 -3.16
N THR A 517 -6.99 2.26 -3.86
CA THR A 517 -6.30 3.42 -3.31
C THR A 517 -7.10 4.69 -3.56
N PRO A 518 -7.17 5.62 -2.61
CA PRO A 518 -7.92 6.86 -2.84
C PRO A 518 -7.22 7.74 -3.87
N THR A 519 -7.99 8.32 -4.77
CA THR A 519 -7.51 9.36 -5.69
C THR A 519 -7.29 10.65 -4.91
N GLY A 520 -6.09 11.23 -5.01
CA GLY A 520 -5.73 12.49 -4.38
C GLY A 520 -5.33 13.55 -5.39
N PHE A 521 -5.48 14.82 -5.00
CA PHE A 521 -5.13 15.97 -5.80
C PHE A 521 -4.14 16.85 -5.04
N THR A 522 -3.18 17.43 -5.75
CA THR A 522 -2.29 18.45 -5.17
C THR A 522 -2.96 19.82 -5.32
N LEU A 523 -3.26 20.45 -4.20
CA LEU A 523 -3.98 21.73 -4.14
C LEU A 523 -3.26 22.71 -3.19
N PRO A 524 -3.41 24.02 -3.37
CA PRO A 524 -2.81 25.01 -2.47
C PRO A 524 -3.50 24.99 -1.09
N ALA A 525 -2.70 25.03 -0.03
CA ALA A 525 -3.17 25.14 1.34
C ALA A 525 -3.75 26.53 1.64
N ALA A 526 -4.86 26.59 2.38
CA ALA A 526 -5.39 27.80 2.99
C ALA A 526 -5.10 27.85 4.51
N PHE A 527 -4.07 27.14 4.98
CA PHE A 527 -3.73 27.03 6.40
C PHE A 527 -2.21 27.06 6.61
N SER A 528 -1.81 27.32 7.85
CA SER A 528 -0.41 27.19 8.29
C SER A 528 -0.29 26.06 9.28
N LYS A 529 0.78 25.25 9.17
CA LYS A 529 1.06 24.15 10.10
C LYS A 529 2.54 23.83 10.14
N SER A 530 3.10 23.69 11.34
CA SER A 530 4.41 23.07 11.56
C SER A 530 4.19 21.61 11.94
N LYS A 531 4.54 20.69 11.03
CA LYS A 531 4.40 19.26 11.20
C LYS A 531 5.69 18.66 11.71
N LYS A 532 5.61 17.94 12.83
CA LYS A 532 6.74 17.16 13.38
C LYS A 532 7.01 15.91 12.53
N PRO A 533 8.25 15.39 12.48
CA PRO A 533 8.57 14.17 11.74
C PRO A 533 8.00 12.92 12.43
N GLY A 534 8.05 11.79 11.72
CA GLY A 534 7.87 10.43 12.25
C GLY A 534 6.49 9.82 12.03
N ARG A 535 5.46 10.57 11.67
CA ARG A 535 4.12 10.04 11.36
C ARG A 535 3.53 10.67 10.12
N ARG A 536 2.76 9.88 9.37
CA ARG A 536 1.86 10.39 8.35
C ARG A 536 0.62 10.97 9.02
N GLU A 537 0.27 12.22 8.70
CA GLU A 537 -0.87 12.89 9.30
C GLU A 537 -2.01 13.05 8.29
N TYR A 538 -3.23 12.77 8.73
CA TYR A 538 -4.45 12.99 7.97
C TYR A 538 -5.29 14.04 8.69
N LEU A 539 -5.41 15.21 8.08
CA LEU A 539 -6.16 16.34 8.63
C LEU A 539 -7.54 16.38 7.97
N ARG A 540 -8.60 16.51 8.76
CA ARG A 540 -9.97 16.77 8.24
C ARG A 540 -9.95 18.08 7.48
N ALA A 541 -10.39 18.05 6.22
CA ALA A 541 -10.26 19.16 5.30
C ALA A 541 -11.46 19.31 4.37
N ARG A 542 -11.63 20.47 3.80
CA ARG A 542 -12.58 20.72 2.72
C ARG A 542 -12.02 21.73 1.72
N LEU A 543 -12.61 21.74 0.54
CA LEU A 543 -12.31 22.74 -0.49
C LEU A 543 -12.98 24.05 -0.15
N THR A 544 -12.27 25.15 -0.40
CA THR A 544 -12.85 26.48 -0.40
C THR A 544 -13.39 26.83 -1.78
N PRO A 545 -14.27 27.84 -1.92
CA PRO A 545 -14.77 28.29 -3.22
C PRO A 545 -13.64 28.75 -4.18
N GLU A 546 -12.50 29.19 -3.63
CA GLU A 546 -11.33 29.64 -4.37
C GLU A 546 -10.45 28.49 -4.87
N GLY A 547 -10.80 27.24 -4.59
CA GLY A 547 -10.03 26.06 -5.02
C GLY A 547 -8.81 25.76 -4.15
N THR A 548 -8.73 26.35 -2.96
CA THR A 548 -7.72 26.02 -1.94
C THR A 548 -8.28 25.00 -0.94
N VAL A 549 -7.43 24.46 -0.07
CA VAL A 549 -7.82 23.49 0.96
C VAL A 549 -7.67 24.10 2.34
N GLU A 550 -8.76 24.15 3.11
CA GLU A 550 -8.73 24.49 4.54
C GLU A 550 -8.86 23.25 5.40
N VAL A 551 -8.27 23.29 6.60
CA VAL A 551 -8.32 22.20 7.56
C VAL A 551 -9.17 22.59 8.77
N PHE A 552 -9.79 21.59 9.42
CA PHE A 552 -10.56 21.81 10.62
C PHE A 552 -9.68 22.36 11.74
N ALA A 553 -10.15 23.39 12.43
CA ALA A 553 -9.38 24.16 13.41
C ALA A 553 -8.78 23.34 14.57
N SER A 554 -9.32 22.16 14.87
CA SER A 554 -8.84 21.30 15.94
C SER A 554 -8.37 19.93 15.41
N GLU A 555 -7.18 19.52 15.79
CA GLU A 555 -6.62 18.19 15.44
C GLU A 555 -7.09 17.07 16.40
N GLY A 556 -7.81 17.41 17.48
CA GLY A 556 -8.26 16.45 18.48
C GLY A 556 -9.11 15.32 17.87
N SER A 557 -8.76 14.07 18.20
CA SER A 557 -9.40 12.86 17.67
C SER A 557 -10.82 12.61 18.19
N GLY A 558 -11.22 13.28 19.27
CA GLY A 558 -12.59 13.27 19.82
C GLY A 558 -13.52 14.35 19.23
N ARG A 559 -13.06 15.20 18.31
CA ARG A 559 -13.86 16.30 17.77
C ARG A 559 -14.72 15.84 16.58
N ILE A 560 -15.84 15.18 16.85
CA ILE A 560 -16.77 14.58 15.86
C ILE A 560 -17.30 15.62 14.86
N SER A 561 -17.58 16.86 15.31
CA SER A 561 -18.10 17.93 14.43
C SER A 561 -17.22 18.17 13.20
N GLY A 562 -15.91 17.91 13.30
CA GLY A 562 -15.01 18.00 12.17
C GLY A 562 -15.21 16.93 11.10
N LEU A 563 -15.83 15.78 11.41
CA LEU A 563 -16.17 14.77 10.42
C LEU A 563 -17.31 15.23 9.51
N ALA A 564 -18.37 15.83 10.11
CA ALA A 564 -19.48 16.38 9.33
C ALA A 564 -19.12 17.67 8.57
N TRP A 565 -18.13 18.43 9.06
CA TRP A 565 -17.65 19.65 8.42
C TRP A 565 -16.77 19.37 7.20
N SER A 566 -15.97 18.30 7.23
CA SER A 566 -14.97 17.99 6.20
C SER A 566 -15.60 17.31 4.97
N GLY A 567 -15.03 17.56 3.81
CA GLY A 567 -15.33 16.87 2.55
C GLY A 567 -14.18 15.98 2.07
N GLY A 568 -13.13 15.85 2.89
CA GLY A 568 -11.94 15.04 2.58
C GLY A 568 -10.88 15.14 3.66
N LEU A 569 -9.70 14.63 3.34
CA LEU A 569 -8.52 14.64 4.19
C LEU A 569 -7.35 15.33 3.48
N VAL A 570 -6.53 16.09 4.21
CA VAL A 570 -5.18 16.44 3.78
C VAL A 570 -4.23 15.38 4.31
N GLU A 571 -3.46 14.78 3.41
CA GLU A 571 -2.41 13.82 3.74
C GLU A 571 -1.06 14.55 3.79
N LEU A 572 -0.34 14.37 4.88
CA LEU A 572 1.02 14.89 5.09
C LEU A 572 1.95 13.73 5.42
N ASP A 573 2.98 13.54 4.58
CA ASP A 573 3.96 12.46 4.69
C ASP A 573 4.76 12.53 6.01
N GLU A 574 5.51 11.47 6.33
CA GLU A 574 6.26 11.28 7.58
C GLU A 574 7.29 12.38 7.89
N PRO A 575 8.02 12.98 6.94
CA PRO A 575 9.01 14.02 7.21
C PRO A 575 8.43 15.25 7.90
N ALA A 576 9.29 15.98 8.63
CA ALA A 576 8.94 17.31 9.14
C ALA A 576 8.68 18.29 7.98
N ARG A 577 7.67 19.12 8.13
CA ARG A 577 7.31 20.11 7.11
C ARG A 577 6.60 21.30 7.73
N ASP A 578 7.05 22.51 7.36
CA ASP A 578 6.31 23.75 7.59
C ASP A 578 5.45 24.03 6.35
N ILE A 579 4.19 24.31 6.59
CA ILE A 579 3.19 24.60 5.55
C ILE A 579 2.68 26.01 5.78
N ALA A 580 2.72 26.80 4.71
CA ALA A 580 2.15 28.14 4.64
C ALA A 580 0.99 28.18 3.63
N PRO A 581 0.09 29.18 3.70
CA PRO A 581 -0.93 29.39 2.67
C PRO A 581 -0.31 29.50 1.27
N GLY A 582 -0.86 28.75 0.32
CA GLY A 582 -0.35 28.62 -1.05
C GLY A 582 0.55 27.42 -1.29
N ASP A 583 1.09 26.78 -0.26
CA ASP A 583 1.91 25.58 -0.43
C ASP A 583 1.10 24.40 -0.96
N PRO A 584 1.68 23.56 -1.84
CA PRO A 584 1.00 22.40 -2.36
C PRO A 584 0.84 21.33 -1.27
N VAL A 585 -0.39 20.86 -1.05
CA VAL A 585 -0.74 19.75 -0.15
C VAL A 585 -1.57 18.70 -0.88
N ARG A 586 -1.46 17.45 -0.46
CA ARG A 586 -2.25 16.35 -1.04
C ARG A 586 -3.62 16.29 -0.37
N TYR A 587 -4.66 16.53 -1.15
CA TYR A 587 -6.06 16.45 -0.72
C TYR A 587 -6.69 15.16 -1.23
N LEU A 588 -7.31 14.41 -0.35
CA LEU A 588 -8.03 13.18 -0.61
C LEU A 588 -9.53 13.45 -0.38
N PRO A 589 -10.32 13.73 -1.42
CA PRO A 589 -11.76 13.95 -1.27
C PRO A 589 -12.46 12.68 -0.78
N TYR A 590 -13.54 12.80 -0.03
CA TYR A 590 -14.32 11.65 0.43
C TYR A 590 -14.91 10.85 -0.72
N SER A 591 -15.22 11.48 -1.86
CA SER A 591 -15.59 10.77 -3.10
C SER A 591 -14.51 9.80 -3.60
N GLY A 592 -13.22 10.08 -3.35
CA GLY A 592 -12.11 9.16 -3.60
C GLY A 592 -12.15 7.90 -2.73
N PHE A 593 -12.90 7.93 -1.64
CA PHE A 593 -13.16 6.79 -0.76
C PHE A 593 -14.55 6.16 -1.00
N GLY A 594 -15.29 6.63 -1.98
CA GLY A 594 -16.64 6.13 -2.27
C GLY A 594 -17.73 6.68 -1.34
N LEU A 595 -17.50 7.86 -0.74
CA LEU A 595 -18.45 8.54 0.16
C LEU A 595 -19.09 9.76 -0.50
#